data_b60803163b499c92919ae32a81357e89
#
_entry.id   b60803163b499c92919ae32a81357e89
#
_cell.length_a   1.000
_cell.length_b   1.000
_cell.length_c   1.000
_cell.angle_alpha   90.00
_cell.angle_beta   90.00
_cell.angle_gamma   90.00
#
_symmetry.space_group_name_H-M   'P 1'
#
loop_
_entity.id
_entity.type
_entity.pdbx_description
1 polymer ?
#
loop_
_entity_poly.entity_id
_entity_poly.type
_entity_poly.pdbx_seq_one_letter_code
_entity_poly.pdbx_strand_id
1 'polypeptide(L)'
;YDPHYHHLFVWSRSNEEIVGAYRVGLTDEILPGHGLDGLYTRTLFDYDERLLDHLGPSLELGRSFIRPEYQRTFKPLMLLWRGISTFAALERRYRHAFGVVSISEEYHARSKRLITDYLLQTRLDQELAKVTTARTPYQAEEAPGVDFEALLAGCKSIEDVDELVQDIEQDHRPVPVLVRQYLKLDARLIADFNVDAAFSNVVDGLMLVDFMRVERRIAHFYLGKELAGAFREANGFDPTFGRED
;
A
#
# COMPACT_ATOMS: atom_id res chain seq x y z
N TYR A 1 -10.07 -15.00 -8.89
CA TYR A 1 -10.23 -13.78 -8.11
C TYR A 1 -11.16 -12.76 -8.80
N ASP A 2 -10.95 -12.42 -10.07
CA ASP A 2 -11.69 -11.33 -10.73
C ASP A 2 -13.23 -11.40 -10.65
N PRO A 3 -13.90 -12.56 -10.68
CA PRO A 3 -15.35 -12.63 -10.58
C PRO A 3 -15.96 -12.18 -9.24
N HIS A 4 -15.20 -12.19 -8.15
CA HIS A 4 -15.67 -11.79 -6.81
C HIS A 4 -14.94 -10.56 -6.26
N TYR A 5 -14.24 -9.82 -7.13
CA TYR A 5 -13.67 -8.53 -6.81
C TYR A 5 -14.38 -7.42 -7.58
N HIS A 6 -14.46 -6.26 -6.97
CA HIS A 6 -14.89 -5.05 -7.63
C HIS A 6 -13.73 -4.44 -8.43
N HIS A 7 -14.06 -3.71 -9.49
CA HIS A 7 -13.10 -3.03 -10.33
C HIS A 7 -13.36 -1.53 -10.33
N LEU A 8 -12.46 -0.78 -9.72
CA LEU A 8 -12.45 0.67 -9.76
C LEU A 8 -11.57 1.13 -10.91
N PHE A 9 -12.06 2.01 -11.77
CA PHE A 9 -11.28 2.53 -12.90
C PHE A 9 -11.49 4.02 -13.13
N VAL A 10 -10.48 4.65 -13.71
CA VAL A 10 -10.53 6.01 -14.22
C VAL A 10 -10.83 5.95 -15.71
N TRP A 11 -11.88 6.65 -16.12
CA TRP A 11 -12.33 6.73 -17.52
C TRP A 11 -12.01 8.10 -18.12
N SER A 12 -11.35 8.12 -19.28
CA SER A 12 -11.16 9.32 -20.09
C SER A 12 -12.36 9.52 -21.00
N ARG A 13 -13.16 10.56 -20.74
CA ARG A 13 -14.33 10.88 -21.59
C ARG A 13 -13.92 11.37 -22.98
N SER A 14 -12.77 12.06 -23.11
CA SER A 14 -12.30 12.59 -24.39
C SER A 14 -11.77 11.49 -25.31
N ASN A 15 -11.15 10.46 -24.75
CA ASN A 15 -10.50 9.39 -25.51
C ASN A 15 -11.32 8.08 -25.51
N GLU A 16 -12.43 8.05 -24.74
CA GLU A 16 -13.33 6.91 -24.59
C GLU A 16 -12.60 5.61 -24.19
N GLU A 17 -11.69 5.73 -23.18
CA GLU A 17 -10.86 4.60 -22.76
C GLU A 17 -10.58 4.57 -21.25
N ILE A 18 -10.21 3.39 -20.73
CA ILE A 18 -9.75 3.22 -19.35
C ILE A 18 -8.31 3.73 -19.25
N VAL A 19 -8.08 4.66 -18.36
CA VAL A 19 -6.79 5.28 -18.05
C VAL A 19 -5.98 4.44 -17.06
N GLY A 20 -6.66 3.84 -16.10
CA GLY A 20 -6.08 3.01 -15.06
C GLY A 20 -7.15 2.39 -14.20
N ALA A 21 -6.79 1.38 -13.42
CA ALA A 21 -7.72 0.65 -12.57
C ALA A 21 -7.05 0.13 -11.29
N TYR A 22 -7.90 -0.22 -10.33
CA TYR A 22 -7.61 -1.02 -9.14
C TYR A 22 -8.65 -2.15 -9.05
N ARG A 23 -8.20 -3.34 -8.64
CA ARG A 23 -9.06 -4.41 -8.19
C ARG A 23 -9.25 -4.28 -6.67
N VAL A 24 -10.48 -4.35 -6.20
CA VAL A 24 -10.87 -4.13 -4.80
C VAL A 24 -11.67 -5.32 -4.31
N GLY A 25 -11.09 -6.11 -3.42
CA GLY A 25 -11.78 -7.20 -2.72
C GLY A 25 -12.43 -6.68 -1.44
N LEU A 26 -13.68 -7.03 -1.22
CA LEU A 26 -14.40 -6.73 0.02
C LEU A 26 -14.32 -7.98 0.91
N THR A 27 -13.54 -7.93 2.00
CA THR A 27 -13.27 -9.13 2.79
C THR A 27 -14.53 -9.76 3.36
N ASP A 28 -15.50 -8.97 3.81
CA ASP A 28 -16.78 -9.42 4.33
C ASP A 28 -17.71 -10.06 3.28
N GLU A 29 -17.47 -9.81 1.99
CA GLU A 29 -18.18 -10.46 0.88
C GLU A 29 -17.45 -11.71 0.38
N ILE A 30 -16.10 -11.68 0.38
CA ILE A 30 -15.27 -12.77 -0.13
C ILE A 30 -15.21 -13.95 0.85
N LEU A 31 -14.96 -13.67 2.14
CA LEU A 31 -14.72 -14.69 3.14
C LEU A 31 -15.87 -15.70 3.31
N PRO A 32 -17.15 -15.29 3.34
CA PRO A 32 -18.24 -16.24 3.52
C PRO A 32 -18.37 -17.30 2.41
N GLY A 33 -17.96 -16.95 1.18
CA GLY A 33 -18.11 -17.83 0.03
C GLY A 33 -16.81 -18.54 -0.39
N HIS A 34 -15.66 -17.94 -0.09
CA HIS A 34 -14.35 -18.38 -0.61
C HIS A 34 -13.28 -18.59 0.45
N GLY A 35 -13.57 -18.26 1.71
CA GLY A 35 -12.58 -18.32 2.79
C GLY A 35 -11.37 -17.43 2.55
N LEU A 36 -10.28 -17.68 3.28
CA LEU A 36 -9.01 -16.96 3.11
C LEU A 36 -8.40 -17.13 1.72
N ASP A 37 -8.60 -18.27 1.08
CA ASP A 37 -8.08 -18.56 -0.26
C ASP A 37 -8.76 -17.72 -1.36
N GLY A 38 -9.88 -17.06 -1.05
CA GLY A 38 -10.51 -16.05 -1.89
C GLY A 38 -9.74 -14.74 -1.96
N LEU A 39 -8.78 -14.52 -1.05
CA LEU A 39 -7.95 -13.33 -1.03
C LEU A 39 -6.65 -13.54 -1.84
N TYR A 40 -6.35 -12.60 -2.74
CA TYR A 40 -5.15 -12.70 -3.59
C TYR A 40 -3.86 -12.66 -2.78
N THR A 41 -3.80 -11.81 -1.75
CA THR A 41 -2.60 -11.67 -0.91
C THR A 41 -2.22 -12.97 -0.19
N ARG A 42 -3.17 -13.90 0.01
CA ARG A 42 -2.89 -15.26 0.52
C ARG A 42 -1.99 -16.09 -0.39
N THR A 43 -1.88 -15.77 -1.67
CA THR A 43 -0.94 -16.43 -2.57
C THR A 43 0.52 -16.07 -2.29
N LEU A 44 0.76 -14.93 -1.65
CA LEU A 44 2.07 -14.35 -1.40
C LEU A 44 2.45 -14.37 0.09
N PHE A 45 1.46 -14.25 0.97
CA PHE A 45 1.65 -14.18 2.41
C PHE A 45 0.79 -15.23 3.12
N ASP A 46 1.33 -15.80 4.18
CA ASP A 46 0.60 -16.69 5.06
C ASP A 46 0.14 -15.94 6.30
N TYR A 47 -1.16 -15.93 6.51
CA TYR A 47 -1.84 -15.34 7.67
C TYR A 47 -3.14 -16.10 7.91
N ASP A 48 -3.65 -16.06 9.13
CA ASP A 48 -4.89 -16.69 9.51
C ASP A 48 -6.01 -15.68 9.80
N GLU A 49 -7.14 -16.17 10.26
CA GLU A 49 -8.32 -15.37 10.58
C GLU A 49 -8.04 -14.29 11.63
N ARG A 50 -7.05 -14.47 12.52
CA ARG A 50 -6.68 -13.49 13.56
C ARG A 50 -6.29 -12.12 12.96
N LEU A 51 -5.62 -12.11 11.79
CA LEU A 51 -5.34 -10.87 11.10
C LEU A 51 -6.65 -10.16 10.70
N LEU A 52 -7.56 -10.90 10.07
CA LEU A 52 -8.81 -10.32 9.57
C LEU A 52 -9.78 -9.96 10.70
N ASP A 53 -9.80 -10.73 11.80
CA ASP A 53 -10.54 -10.38 13.01
C ASP A 53 -10.06 -9.06 13.60
N HIS A 54 -8.73 -8.84 13.60
CA HIS A 54 -8.15 -7.57 14.05
C HIS A 54 -8.51 -6.40 13.12
N LEU A 55 -8.49 -6.61 11.81
CA LEU A 55 -8.77 -5.57 10.82
C LEU A 55 -10.29 -5.28 10.69
N GLY A 56 -11.15 -6.26 10.96
CA GLY A 56 -12.57 -6.20 10.63
C GLY A 56 -12.82 -6.17 9.11
N PRO A 57 -14.01 -5.78 8.66
CA PRO A 57 -14.30 -5.59 7.25
C PRO A 57 -13.30 -4.64 6.60
N SER A 58 -12.61 -5.12 5.55
CA SER A 58 -11.46 -4.44 4.97
C SER A 58 -11.47 -4.51 3.44
N LEU A 59 -10.73 -3.61 2.81
CA LEU A 59 -10.52 -3.61 1.36
C LEU A 59 -9.19 -4.27 1.03
N GLU A 60 -9.20 -5.36 0.26
CA GLU A 60 -7.98 -5.88 -0.36
C GLU A 60 -7.75 -5.18 -1.70
N LEU A 61 -6.62 -4.49 -1.82
CA LEU A 61 -6.26 -3.72 -3.00
C LEU A 61 -5.21 -4.46 -3.83
N GLY A 62 -5.44 -4.57 -5.13
CA GLY A 62 -4.49 -5.24 -6.02
C GLY A 62 -4.67 -4.88 -7.49
N ARG A 63 -3.83 -5.48 -8.32
CA ARG A 63 -3.89 -5.31 -9.78
C ARG A 63 -4.02 -3.86 -10.23
N SER A 64 -3.29 -2.96 -9.57
CA SER A 64 -3.28 -1.55 -9.94
C SER A 64 -2.45 -1.31 -11.20
N PHE A 65 -2.98 -0.52 -12.10
CA PHE A 65 -2.21 -0.03 -13.23
C PHE A 65 -2.67 1.36 -13.67
N ILE A 66 -1.75 2.09 -14.26
CA ILE A 66 -2.01 3.28 -15.07
C ILE A 66 -1.39 3.01 -16.44
N ARG A 67 -2.12 3.25 -17.51
CA ARG A 67 -1.58 3.10 -18.87
C ARG A 67 -0.37 4.03 -19.07
N PRO A 68 0.68 3.57 -19.80
CA PRO A 68 1.94 4.32 -19.95
C PRO A 68 1.75 5.77 -20.42
N GLU A 69 0.79 6.01 -21.31
CA GLU A 69 0.51 7.34 -21.88
C GLU A 69 0.05 8.34 -20.81
N TYR A 70 -0.49 7.83 -19.69
CA TYR A 70 -1.03 8.63 -18.59
C TYR A 70 -0.14 8.67 -17.35
N GLN A 71 1.01 7.98 -17.36
CA GLN A 71 1.92 7.92 -16.20
C GLN A 71 2.74 9.20 -15.99
N ARG A 72 2.76 10.12 -16.97
CA ARG A 72 3.51 11.37 -16.89
C ARG A 72 3.00 12.34 -15.81
N THR A 73 1.82 12.10 -15.26
CA THR A 73 1.22 12.93 -14.21
C THR A 73 0.70 12.05 -13.08
N PHE A 74 0.72 12.59 -11.88
CA PHE A 74 0.18 11.90 -10.69
C PHE A 74 -1.37 11.85 -10.67
N LYS A 75 -2.05 12.60 -11.54
CA LYS A 75 -3.51 12.78 -11.51
C LYS A 75 -4.32 11.48 -11.60
N PRO A 76 -4.02 10.50 -12.50
CA PRO A 76 -4.77 9.25 -12.57
C PRO A 76 -4.68 8.43 -11.26
N LEU A 77 -3.49 8.30 -10.68
CA LEU A 77 -3.30 7.60 -9.42
C LEU A 77 -4.05 8.29 -8.27
N MET A 78 -3.99 9.61 -8.21
CA MET A 78 -4.74 10.40 -7.25
C MET A 78 -6.26 10.17 -7.37
N LEU A 79 -6.80 10.09 -8.59
CA LEU A 79 -8.22 9.81 -8.82
C LEU A 79 -8.63 8.40 -8.37
N LEU A 80 -7.78 7.39 -8.60
CA LEU A 80 -8.00 6.03 -8.10
C LEU A 80 -8.05 6.02 -6.57
N TRP A 81 -7.08 6.62 -5.90
CA TRP A 81 -7.07 6.70 -4.43
C TRP A 81 -8.23 7.53 -3.87
N ARG A 82 -8.65 8.58 -4.58
CA ARG A 82 -9.88 9.30 -4.24
C ARG A 82 -11.10 8.39 -4.32
N GLY A 83 -11.20 7.56 -5.36
CA GLY A 83 -12.27 6.58 -5.52
C GLY A 83 -12.28 5.56 -4.39
N ILE A 84 -11.14 4.94 -4.07
CA ILE A 84 -10.99 3.99 -2.96
C ILE A 84 -11.41 4.62 -1.63
N SER A 85 -10.85 5.79 -1.31
CA SER A 85 -11.16 6.49 -0.06
C SER A 85 -12.62 6.90 0.03
N THR A 86 -13.21 7.36 -1.09
CA THR A 86 -14.64 7.73 -1.14
C THR A 86 -15.52 6.52 -0.93
N PHE A 87 -15.21 5.38 -1.56
CA PHE A 87 -15.93 4.13 -1.37
C PHE A 87 -15.89 3.69 0.10
N ALA A 88 -14.69 3.63 0.70
CA ALA A 88 -14.54 3.30 2.12
C ALA A 88 -15.34 4.24 3.03
N ALA A 89 -15.31 5.55 2.75
CA ALA A 89 -15.99 6.54 3.55
C ALA A 89 -17.54 6.51 3.42
N LEU A 90 -18.07 6.15 2.25
CA LEU A 90 -19.52 5.98 2.03
C LEU A 90 -20.04 4.70 2.69
N GLU A 91 -19.31 3.60 2.56
CA GLU A 91 -19.67 2.32 3.18
C GLU A 91 -19.41 2.29 4.70
N ARG A 92 -18.55 3.18 5.20
CA ARG A 92 -18.20 3.41 6.62
C ARG A 92 -17.61 2.22 7.35
N ARG A 93 -17.97 0.97 7.00
CA ARG A 93 -17.50 -0.27 7.64
C ARG A 93 -16.06 -0.63 7.28
N TYR A 94 -15.52 -0.11 6.17
CA TYR A 94 -14.17 -0.41 5.70
C TYR A 94 -13.18 0.61 6.26
N ARG A 95 -12.73 0.37 7.50
CA ARG A 95 -11.71 1.19 8.14
C ARG A 95 -10.32 0.94 7.55
N HIS A 96 -10.06 -0.28 7.11
CA HIS A 96 -8.74 -0.70 6.67
C HIS A 96 -8.73 -1.02 5.17
N ALA A 97 -7.59 -0.74 4.54
CA ALA A 97 -7.26 -1.25 3.23
C ALA A 97 -5.85 -1.86 3.26
N PHE A 98 -5.69 -3.04 2.67
CA PHE A 98 -4.40 -3.70 2.59
C PHE A 98 -4.15 -4.23 1.19
N GLY A 99 -2.87 -4.44 0.85
CA GLY A 99 -2.49 -4.95 -0.47
C GLY A 99 -0.99 -4.93 -0.65
N VAL A 100 -0.53 -5.59 -1.69
CA VAL A 100 0.89 -5.65 -2.00
C VAL A 100 1.36 -4.44 -2.80
N VAL A 101 2.56 -3.98 -2.47
CA VAL A 101 3.30 -2.98 -3.22
C VAL A 101 4.60 -3.60 -3.67
N SER A 102 4.82 -3.63 -4.98
CA SER A 102 5.94 -4.32 -5.58
C SER A 102 7.09 -3.37 -5.90
N ILE A 103 8.31 -3.84 -5.64
CA ILE A 103 9.55 -3.26 -6.14
C ILE A 103 9.99 -4.14 -7.31
N SER A 104 10.07 -3.56 -8.51
CA SER A 104 10.43 -4.28 -9.75
C SER A 104 11.81 -4.91 -9.64
N GLU A 105 11.99 -6.07 -10.29
CA GLU A 105 13.29 -6.72 -10.42
C GLU A 105 14.33 -5.85 -11.17
N GLU A 106 13.87 -4.90 -11.96
CA GLU A 106 14.73 -3.95 -12.66
C GLU A 106 15.51 -2.98 -11.75
N TYR A 107 15.08 -2.81 -10.47
CA TYR A 107 15.85 -2.03 -9.52
C TYR A 107 17.15 -2.74 -9.16
N HIS A 108 18.22 -1.96 -9.03
CA HIS A 108 19.51 -2.47 -8.54
C HIS A 108 19.35 -3.10 -7.14
N ALA A 109 20.10 -4.17 -6.86
CA ALA A 109 20.00 -4.89 -5.57
C ALA A 109 20.18 -3.97 -4.35
N ARG A 110 21.09 -2.97 -4.44
CA ARG A 110 21.30 -1.97 -3.37
C ARG A 110 20.08 -1.07 -3.17
N SER A 111 19.40 -0.68 -4.24
CA SER A 111 18.16 0.12 -4.17
C SER A 111 17.02 -0.68 -3.53
N LYS A 112 16.84 -1.95 -3.95
CA LYS A 112 15.88 -2.86 -3.32
C LYS A 112 16.16 -2.97 -1.82
N ARG A 113 17.41 -3.18 -1.41
CA ARG A 113 17.81 -3.27 -0.02
C ARG A 113 17.55 -1.99 0.77
N LEU A 114 17.93 -0.82 0.25
CA LEU A 114 17.64 0.47 0.92
C LEU A 114 16.15 0.67 1.18
N ILE A 115 15.31 0.38 0.18
CA ILE A 115 13.85 0.54 0.30
C ILE A 115 13.29 -0.45 1.33
N THR A 116 13.67 -1.73 1.24
CA THR A 116 13.15 -2.77 2.14
C THR A 116 13.61 -2.57 3.57
N ASP A 117 14.91 -2.31 3.80
CA ASP A 117 15.45 -2.09 5.15
C ASP A 117 14.85 -0.84 5.80
N TYR A 118 14.67 0.26 5.02
CA TYR A 118 13.99 1.46 5.52
C TYR A 118 12.56 1.18 5.97
N LEU A 119 11.79 0.45 5.16
CA LEU A 119 10.39 0.13 5.48
C LEU A 119 10.29 -0.82 6.67
N LEU A 120 11.17 -1.82 6.77
CA LEU A 120 11.23 -2.73 7.91
C LEU A 120 11.58 -1.99 9.20
N GLN A 121 12.54 -1.06 9.16
CA GLN A 121 12.96 -0.29 10.34
C GLN A 121 11.92 0.75 10.79
N THR A 122 11.22 1.39 9.85
CA THR A 122 10.40 2.57 10.17
C THR A 122 8.90 2.32 10.09
N ARG A 123 8.45 1.28 9.40
CA ARG A 123 7.03 1.06 9.05
C ARG A 123 6.49 -0.31 9.42
N LEU A 124 7.31 -1.25 9.88
CA LEU A 124 6.83 -2.57 10.27
C LEU A 124 5.93 -2.48 11.51
N ASP A 125 4.71 -3.00 11.38
CA ASP A 125 3.82 -3.24 12.51
C ASP A 125 4.23 -4.56 13.18
N GLN A 126 4.94 -4.45 14.31
CA GLN A 126 5.52 -5.59 15.02
C GLN A 126 4.47 -6.59 15.51
N GLU A 127 3.24 -6.15 15.80
CA GLU A 127 2.20 -7.04 16.29
C GLU A 127 1.55 -7.83 15.14
N LEU A 128 1.26 -7.16 14.02
CA LEU A 128 0.69 -7.81 12.85
C LEU A 128 1.69 -8.71 12.14
N ALA A 129 2.97 -8.39 12.18
CA ALA A 129 4.05 -9.22 11.64
C ALA A 129 4.22 -10.55 12.40
N LYS A 130 3.69 -10.70 13.63
CA LYS A 130 3.69 -11.98 14.34
C LYS A 130 2.68 -12.99 13.80
N VAL A 131 1.66 -12.50 13.09
CA VAL A 131 0.57 -13.32 12.55
C VAL A 131 0.53 -13.34 11.03
N THR A 132 1.52 -12.70 10.39
CA THR A 132 1.61 -12.58 8.93
C THR A 132 3.04 -12.87 8.49
N THR A 133 3.24 -13.83 7.59
CA THR A 133 4.57 -14.22 7.12
C THR A 133 4.63 -14.28 5.59
N ALA A 134 5.74 -13.86 5.00
CA ALA A 134 5.99 -14.03 3.58
C ALA A 134 6.15 -15.53 3.24
N ARG A 135 5.53 -15.99 2.16
CA ARG A 135 5.64 -17.40 1.71
C ARG A 135 7.01 -17.69 1.11
N THR A 136 7.59 -16.70 0.43
CA THR A 136 8.93 -16.73 -0.14
C THR A 136 9.69 -15.52 0.35
N PRO A 137 10.25 -15.56 1.59
CA PRO A 137 10.89 -14.37 2.18
C PRO A 137 12.01 -13.82 1.31
N TYR A 138 11.98 -12.51 1.08
CA TYR A 138 13.05 -11.83 0.37
C TYR A 138 14.33 -11.80 1.21
N GLN A 139 15.45 -12.15 0.57
CA GLN A 139 16.77 -12.04 1.17
C GLN A 139 17.54 -10.96 0.42
N ALA A 140 17.87 -9.87 1.10
CA ALA A 140 18.66 -8.81 0.50
C ALA A 140 20.07 -9.31 0.15
N GLU A 141 20.54 -8.97 -1.03
CA GLU A 141 21.91 -9.31 -1.46
C GLU A 141 22.94 -8.61 -0.58
N GLU A 142 24.05 -9.31 -0.30
CA GLU A 142 25.20 -8.70 0.35
C GLU A 142 25.87 -7.70 -0.61
N ALA A 143 26.25 -6.55 -0.06
CA ALA A 143 26.99 -5.53 -0.80
C ALA A 143 28.25 -5.15 -0.01
N PRO A 144 29.35 -5.91 -0.18
CA PRO A 144 30.59 -5.67 0.55
C PRO A 144 31.06 -4.22 0.43
N GLY A 145 31.45 -3.64 1.56
CA GLY A 145 31.93 -2.26 1.63
C GLY A 145 30.84 -1.18 1.70
N VAL A 146 29.58 -1.54 1.77
CA VAL A 146 28.46 -0.60 1.99
C VAL A 146 27.85 -0.83 3.37
N ASP A 147 27.86 0.20 4.20
CA ASP A 147 27.20 0.19 5.49
C ASP A 147 25.77 0.77 5.35
N PHE A 148 24.81 -0.12 5.12
CA PHE A 148 23.40 0.26 4.95
C PHE A 148 22.79 0.80 6.24
N GLU A 149 23.22 0.33 7.39
CA GLU A 149 22.72 0.82 8.68
C GLU A 149 23.14 2.29 8.88
N ALA A 150 24.39 2.62 8.62
CA ALA A 150 24.88 3.99 8.67
C ALA A 150 24.19 4.91 7.64
N LEU A 151 23.94 4.42 6.42
CA LEU A 151 23.20 5.15 5.39
C LEU A 151 21.78 5.47 5.85
N LEU A 152 21.05 4.47 6.33
CA LEU A 152 19.67 4.61 6.76
C LEU A 152 19.53 5.44 8.06
N ALA A 153 20.52 5.39 8.94
CA ALA A 153 20.55 6.26 10.13
C ALA A 153 20.56 7.76 9.78
N GLY A 154 21.05 8.12 8.59
CA GLY A 154 20.99 9.47 8.02
C GLY A 154 19.64 9.85 7.40
N CYS A 155 18.80 8.88 7.06
CA CYS A 155 17.52 9.10 6.41
C CYS A 155 16.41 9.37 7.43
N LYS A 156 15.79 10.54 7.33
CA LYS A 156 14.66 10.95 8.21
C LYS A 156 13.30 10.68 7.56
N SER A 157 13.27 10.54 6.25
CA SER A 157 12.06 10.37 5.46
C SER A 157 12.30 9.46 4.25
N ILE A 158 11.23 9.08 3.56
CA ILE A 158 11.34 8.30 2.31
C ILE A 158 11.95 9.15 1.19
N GLU A 159 11.88 10.46 1.25
CA GLU A 159 12.49 11.39 0.31
C GLU A 159 14.02 11.29 0.37
N ASP A 160 14.61 11.12 1.56
CA ASP A 160 16.06 10.92 1.72
C ASP A 160 16.48 9.56 1.09
N VAL A 161 15.68 8.52 1.28
CA VAL A 161 15.91 7.21 0.62
C VAL A 161 15.76 7.33 -0.90
N ASP A 162 14.79 8.12 -1.35
CA ASP A 162 14.54 8.38 -2.77
C ASP A 162 15.76 9.01 -3.47
N GLU A 163 16.43 9.97 -2.81
CA GLU A 163 17.67 10.57 -3.31
C GLU A 163 18.79 9.52 -3.45
N LEU A 164 18.99 8.67 -2.42
CA LEU A 164 19.99 7.60 -2.48
C LEU A 164 19.68 6.57 -3.58
N VAL A 165 18.40 6.22 -3.77
CA VAL A 165 17.96 5.31 -4.83
C VAL A 165 18.26 5.92 -6.21
N GLN A 166 17.92 7.20 -6.43
CA GLN A 166 18.20 7.88 -7.69
C GLN A 166 19.69 7.97 -8.01
N ASP A 167 20.56 8.07 -6.99
CA ASP A 167 22.01 8.06 -7.16
C ASP A 167 22.56 6.67 -7.56
N ILE A 168 21.87 5.60 -7.15
CA ILE A 168 22.26 4.22 -7.49
C ILE A 168 21.74 3.83 -8.88
N GLU A 169 20.53 4.22 -9.22
CA GLU A 169 19.87 3.83 -10.46
C GLU A 169 20.41 4.61 -11.66
N GLN A 170 20.82 3.90 -12.72
CA GLN A 170 21.43 4.52 -13.91
C GLN A 170 20.50 5.49 -14.64
N ASP A 171 19.19 5.25 -14.58
CA ASP A 171 18.15 6.09 -15.17
C ASP A 171 17.55 7.10 -14.17
N HIS A 172 18.15 7.20 -12.99
CA HIS A 172 17.69 8.06 -11.89
C HIS A 172 16.23 7.82 -11.50
N ARG A 173 15.74 6.57 -11.67
CA ARG A 173 14.37 6.23 -11.24
C ARG A 173 14.22 6.37 -9.72
N PRO A 174 13.13 6.96 -9.28
CA PRO A 174 12.87 7.14 -7.85
C PRO A 174 12.36 5.85 -7.20
N VAL A 175 12.20 5.87 -5.88
CA VAL A 175 11.42 4.86 -5.13
C VAL A 175 10.06 4.65 -5.80
N PRO A 176 9.56 3.40 -5.92
CA PRO A 176 8.29 3.12 -6.59
C PRO A 176 7.15 4.04 -6.14
N VAL A 177 6.42 4.61 -7.09
CA VAL A 177 5.38 5.62 -6.82
C VAL A 177 4.31 5.10 -5.88
N LEU A 178 3.98 3.80 -5.93
CA LEU A 178 3.00 3.20 -5.02
C LEU A 178 3.52 3.14 -3.59
N VAL A 179 4.79 2.80 -3.36
CA VAL A 179 5.41 2.85 -2.02
C VAL A 179 5.22 4.24 -1.42
N ARG A 180 5.61 5.28 -2.15
CA ARG A 180 5.46 6.67 -1.71
C ARG A 180 3.99 7.06 -1.49
N GLN A 181 3.08 6.55 -2.31
CA GLN A 181 1.65 6.81 -2.15
C GLN A 181 1.07 6.16 -0.88
N TYR A 182 1.43 4.92 -0.59
CA TYR A 182 1.01 4.24 0.63
C TYR A 182 1.57 4.94 1.88
N LEU A 183 2.85 5.36 1.84
CA LEU A 183 3.46 6.09 2.97
C LEU A 183 2.80 7.44 3.25
N LYS A 184 2.31 8.15 2.22
CA LYS A 184 1.50 9.37 2.41
C LYS A 184 0.21 9.12 3.18
N LEU A 185 -0.31 7.89 3.13
CA LEU A 185 -1.51 7.47 3.85
C LEU A 185 -1.19 6.85 5.22
N ASP A 186 0.03 7.04 5.74
CA ASP A 186 0.55 6.43 6.97
C ASP A 186 0.47 4.90 6.97
N ALA A 187 0.62 4.28 5.79
CA ALA A 187 0.59 2.84 5.67
C ALA A 187 1.74 2.18 6.45
N ARG A 188 1.46 0.99 6.97
CA ARG A 188 2.40 0.13 7.67
C ARG A 188 2.65 -1.15 6.89
N LEU A 189 3.86 -1.64 6.98
CA LEU A 189 4.21 -2.98 6.54
C LEU A 189 3.73 -3.97 7.62
N ILE A 190 3.08 -5.06 7.25
CA ILE A 190 2.53 -6.03 8.21
C ILE A 190 3.14 -7.42 8.10
N ALA A 191 4.20 -7.58 7.29
CA ALA A 191 5.02 -8.80 7.17
C ALA A 191 6.40 -8.42 6.65
N ASP A 192 7.35 -9.36 6.71
CA ASP A 192 8.57 -9.28 5.91
C ASP A 192 8.26 -9.30 4.42
N PHE A 193 9.22 -8.86 3.60
CA PHE A 193 9.04 -8.85 2.15
C PHE A 193 9.02 -10.25 1.55
N ASN A 194 8.22 -10.42 0.50
CA ASN A 194 8.06 -11.65 -0.26
C ASN A 194 8.67 -11.50 -1.67
N VAL A 195 9.15 -12.60 -2.25
CA VAL A 195 9.51 -12.65 -3.68
C VAL A 195 8.37 -13.33 -4.44
N ASP A 196 7.78 -12.64 -5.41
CA ASP A 196 6.79 -13.23 -6.32
C ASP A 196 7.47 -13.77 -7.59
N ALA A 197 7.83 -15.06 -7.56
CA ALA A 197 8.43 -15.74 -8.70
C ALA A 197 7.48 -15.88 -9.90
N ALA A 198 6.17 -15.86 -9.68
CA ALA A 198 5.19 -15.92 -10.74
C ALA A 198 5.03 -14.56 -11.45
N PHE A 199 5.49 -13.48 -10.83
CA PHE A 199 5.44 -12.13 -11.38
C PHE A 199 6.85 -11.52 -11.48
N SER A 200 7.73 -12.15 -12.28
CA SER A 200 9.08 -11.65 -12.59
C SER A 200 9.97 -11.39 -11.38
N ASN A 201 9.86 -12.19 -10.32
CA ASN A 201 10.64 -12.08 -9.08
C ASN A 201 10.59 -10.68 -8.41
N VAL A 202 9.49 -9.96 -8.56
CA VAL A 202 9.32 -8.68 -7.86
C VAL A 202 9.38 -8.89 -6.35
N VAL A 203 9.83 -7.87 -5.63
CA VAL A 203 9.84 -7.87 -4.16
C VAL A 203 8.60 -7.17 -3.65
N ASP A 204 7.72 -7.94 -3.01
CA ASP A 204 6.41 -7.52 -2.54
C ASP A 204 6.39 -7.20 -1.05
N GLY A 205 5.94 -6.01 -0.69
CA GLY A 205 5.61 -5.63 0.69
C GLY A 205 4.10 -5.61 0.91
N LEU A 206 3.61 -6.31 1.93
CA LEU A 206 2.20 -6.26 2.30
C LEU A 206 1.93 -5.03 3.17
N MET A 207 1.27 -4.04 2.58
CA MET A 207 1.01 -2.74 3.19
C MET A 207 -0.43 -2.66 3.70
N LEU A 208 -0.60 -2.07 4.87
CA LEU A 208 -1.89 -1.79 5.52
C LEU A 208 -2.07 -0.28 5.70
N VAL A 209 -3.21 0.24 5.25
CA VAL A 209 -3.68 1.60 5.52
C VAL A 209 -4.83 1.52 6.54
N ASP A 210 -4.72 2.20 7.67
CA ASP A 210 -5.83 2.51 8.55
C ASP A 210 -6.31 3.93 8.22
N PHE A 211 -7.48 4.06 7.59
CA PHE A 211 -8.02 5.36 7.18
C PHE A 211 -8.27 6.32 8.35
N MET A 212 -8.37 5.80 9.58
CA MET A 212 -8.49 6.63 10.78
C MET A 212 -7.16 7.30 11.18
N ARG A 213 -6.02 6.71 10.76
CA ARG A 213 -4.67 7.24 11.03
C ARG A 213 -4.18 8.22 9.97
N VAL A 214 -4.81 8.24 8.80
CA VAL A 214 -4.44 9.16 7.72
C VAL A 214 -4.50 10.61 8.22
N GLU A 215 -3.43 11.37 7.97
CA GLU A 215 -3.33 12.78 8.36
C GLU A 215 -4.58 13.56 7.89
N ARG A 216 -5.14 14.38 8.75
CA ARG A 216 -6.39 15.11 8.50
C ARG A 216 -6.36 15.92 7.20
N ARG A 217 -5.23 16.54 6.88
CA ARG A 217 -5.05 17.32 5.64
C ARG A 217 -5.16 16.42 4.41
N ILE A 218 -4.59 15.21 4.47
CA ILE A 218 -4.64 14.24 3.37
C ILE A 218 -6.03 13.62 3.24
N ALA A 219 -6.68 13.28 4.35
CA ALA A 219 -8.06 12.82 4.34
C ALA A 219 -9.00 13.88 3.73
N HIS A 220 -8.83 15.15 4.07
CA HIS A 220 -9.61 16.23 3.48
C HIS A 220 -9.31 16.45 1.99
N PHE A 221 -8.09 16.22 1.55
CA PHE A 221 -7.72 16.31 0.14
C PHE A 221 -8.45 15.26 -0.72
N TYR A 222 -8.57 14.02 -0.21
CA TYR A 222 -9.24 12.93 -0.93
C TYR A 222 -10.77 12.99 -0.79
N LEU A 223 -11.29 13.27 0.38
CA LEU A 223 -12.72 13.12 0.73
C LEU A 223 -13.49 14.44 0.83
N GLY A 224 -12.79 15.55 1.02
CA GLY A 224 -13.40 16.77 1.52
C GLY A 224 -13.68 16.70 3.03
N LYS A 225 -13.96 17.86 3.63
CA LYS A 225 -14.09 17.96 5.10
C LYS A 225 -15.28 17.19 5.65
N GLU A 226 -16.43 17.30 4.99
CA GLU A 226 -17.70 16.72 5.46
C GLU A 226 -17.66 15.19 5.49
N LEU A 227 -17.25 14.57 4.36
CA LEU A 227 -17.21 13.11 4.25
C LEU A 227 -16.11 12.52 5.15
N ALA A 228 -14.94 13.17 5.25
CA ALA A 228 -13.88 12.76 6.17
C ALA A 228 -14.33 12.84 7.63
N GLY A 229 -15.08 13.88 8.01
CA GLY A 229 -15.68 14.00 9.34
C GLY A 229 -16.67 12.88 9.63
N ALA A 230 -17.64 12.69 8.74
CA ALA A 230 -18.67 11.65 8.88
C ALA A 230 -18.08 10.23 8.96
N PHE A 231 -17.01 9.93 8.21
CA PHE A 231 -16.32 8.66 8.29
C PHE A 231 -15.65 8.45 9.66
N ARG A 232 -14.96 9.48 10.17
CA ARG A 232 -14.29 9.43 11.47
C ARG A 232 -15.28 9.24 12.62
N GLU A 233 -16.39 9.98 12.63
CA GLU A 233 -17.48 9.83 13.61
C GLU A 233 -18.06 8.41 13.60
N ALA A 234 -18.33 7.85 12.41
CA ALA A 234 -18.86 6.51 12.27
C ALA A 234 -17.90 5.41 12.77
N ASN A 235 -16.59 5.68 12.77
CA ASN A 235 -15.53 4.78 13.24
C ASN A 235 -15.02 5.11 14.65
N GLY A 236 -15.81 5.84 15.46
CA GLY A 236 -15.54 6.07 16.87
C GLY A 236 -14.55 7.18 17.18
N PHE A 237 -14.27 8.07 16.22
CA PHE A 237 -13.47 9.27 16.50
C PHE A 237 -14.34 10.28 17.26
N ASP A 238 -13.99 10.54 18.53
CA ASP A 238 -14.56 11.65 19.28
C ASP A 238 -13.82 12.95 18.93
N PRO A 239 -14.50 13.92 18.27
CA PRO A 239 -13.88 15.19 17.90
C PRO A 239 -13.51 16.08 19.11
N THR A 240 -13.94 15.69 20.33
CA THR A 240 -13.61 16.39 21.57
C THR A 240 -12.31 15.87 22.21
N PHE A 241 -11.85 14.66 21.85
CA PHE A 241 -10.56 14.09 22.24
C PHE A 241 -9.53 14.38 21.13
N GLY A 242 -8.74 15.41 21.30
CA GLY A 242 -7.65 15.72 20.36
C GLY A 242 -7.76 17.10 19.71
N ARG A 243 -7.98 18.12 20.51
CA ARG A 243 -7.46 19.45 20.23
C ARG A 243 -6.06 19.50 20.84
N GLU A 244 -5.10 18.99 20.11
CA GLU A 244 -3.72 19.47 20.22
C GLU A 244 -3.40 20.17 18.90
N ASP A 245 -3.00 21.41 19.02
CA ASP A 245 -2.77 22.48 18.04
C ASP A 245 -1.75 22.13 16.94
#